data_289ec145105713ba3b34d5869dddc937
#
_entry.id   289ec145105713ba3b34d5869dddc937
#
_cell.length_a   1.000
_cell.length_b   1.000
_cell.length_c   1.000
_cell.angle_alpha   90.00
_cell.angle_beta   90.00
_cell.angle_gamma   90.00
#
_symmetry.space_group_name_H-M   'P 1'
#
loop_
_entity.id
_entity.type
_entity.pdbx_description
1 polymer ?
#
loop_
_entity_poly.entity_id
_entity_poly.type
_entity_poly.pdbx_seq_one_letter_code
_entity_poly.pdbx_strand_id
1 'polypeptide(L)'
;MSVSPLNWNNAEYRLNDNLKVVIGDLDIKKNDLIVLIGGNGSGKTSVARALNNELKLACGSAPEKYFPALVSFEEQIKLFEEDFAMRNTDAATQEEELGITPAKLLEGAYDLYKEQLIDGLNLRPLMNTPIRMLSGGEGRKVLIAKALSSRPSLIIFDTPFDALDVATRASLKELINEIHIKYDTPTVLIVNRAEEIPETLTKMGIIENCSIKKLSTREEIEADPDAKTLLGTISLPDPQLPDPPKKLALKPIDGDTIVALKKVSIVYSRPIFKNLDFTIRKGEHWQIVGPNGAGKSTLLSLITGENPLVYTNDVTVFGYKRGSGESIWDIKKYYGLVSGALHIDYRVSAPVINVVLSGFYDSIGLYQQPGDEELSLAHKWLTLAGLADKEQISFKALSYGQQRLLLIIRALVKKPPLLILDEPLHGLDGYARALVKSFISNIMKQGTTSVLFVSHHESDMPSGFTNRLAFVEDKSAEGGYRIEQESLK
;
A
#
# COMPACT_ATOMS: atom_id res chain seq x y z
N MET A 1 -9.17 32.14 -19.63
CA MET A 1 -9.73 31.54 -20.86
C MET A 1 -10.82 30.58 -20.40
N SER A 2 -12.03 30.63 -20.98
CA SER A 2 -13.09 29.70 -20.66
C SER A 2 -12.65 28.32 -21.15
N VAL A 3 -12.39 27.37 -20.22
CA VAL A 3 -12.14 25.98 -20.58
C VAL A 3 -13.44 25.42 -21.14
N SER A 4 -13.44 25.06 -22.43
CA SER A 4 -14.55 24.36 -23.03
C SER A 4 -14.75 22.99 -22.37
N PRO A 5 -15.97 22.45 -22.30
CA PRO A 5 -16.21 21.10 -21.80
C PRO A 5 -15.29 20.09 -22.51
N LEU A 6 -14.77 19.14 -21.77
CA LEU A 6 -13.95 18.07 -22.33
C LEU A 6 -14.85 16.90 -22.68
N ASN A 7 -14.97 16.60 -23.99
CA ASN A 7 -15.89 15.58 -24.49
C ASN A 7 -15.15 14.44 -25.18
N TRP A 8 -15.40 13.23 -24.71
CA TRP A 8 -15.04 11.98 -25.36
C TRP A 8 -16.30 11.36 -25.94
N ASN A 9 -16.25 10.88 -27.18
CA ASN A 9 -17.38 10.21 -27.81
C ASN A 9 -16.92 8.84 -28.33
N ASN A 10 -17.52 7.77 -27.82
CA ASN A 10 -17.15 6.40 -28.14
C ASN A 10 -15.63 6.16 -28.14
N ALA A 11 -14.91 6.79 -27.19
CA ALA A 11 -13.47 6.83 -27.19
C ALA A 11 -12.87 5.52 -26.68
N GLU A 12 -12.06 4.89 -27.54
CA GLU A 12 -11.27 3.69 -27.21
C GLU A 12 -9.79 3.97 -27.45
N TYR A 13 -8.95 3.55 -26.50
CA TYR A 13 -7.51 3.70 -26.58
C TYR A 13 -6.81 2.35 -26.63
N ARG A 14 -5.70 2.26 -27.38
CA ARG A 14 -4.91 1.03 -27.48
C ARG A 14 -3.97 0.93 -26.28
N LEU A 15 -4.14 -0.12 -25.46
CA LEU A 15 -3.24 -0.43 -24.34
C LEU A 15 -2.09 -1.31 -24.81
N ASN A 16 -2.39 -2.38 -25.55
CA ASN A 16 -1.46 -3.26 -26.25
C ASN A 16 -2.17 -3.90 -27.45
N ASP A 17 -1.56 -4.93 -28.08
CA ASP A 17 -2.12 -5.55 -29.28
C ASP A 17 -3.48 -6.22 -29.07
N ASN A 18 -3.78 -6.66 -27.84
CA ASN A 18 -4.98 -7.43 -27.52
C ASN A 18 -5.95 -6.70 -26.56
N LEU A 19 -5.50 -5.60 -25.93
CA LEU A 19 -6.27 -4.91 -24.90
C LEU A 19 -6.50 -3.45 -25.28
N LYS A 20 -7.72 -2.99 -25.03
CA LYS A 20 -8.14 -1.60 -25.20
C LYS A 20 -8.61 -1.04 -23.87
N VAL A 21 -8.52 0.28 -23.75
CA VAL A 21 -9.15 1.06 -22.69
C VAL A 21 -10.35 1.77 -23.28
N VAL A 22 -11.52 1.58 -22.69
CA VAL A 22 -12.77 2.17 -23.18
C VAL A 22 -13.20 3.27 -22.21
N ILE A 23 -13.08 4.50 -22.66
CA ILE A 23 -13.64 5.68 -21.97
C ILE A 23 -15.11 5.84 -22.31
N GLY A 24 -15.51 5.50 -23.55
CA GLY A 24 -16.87 5.64 -24.04
C GLY A 24 -17.26 7.11 -24.25
N ASP A 25 -18.49 7.43 -23.83
CA ASP A 25 -19.02 8.79 -23.84
C ASP A 25 -18.79 9.41 -22.46
N LEU A 26 -17.91 10.40 -22.40
CA LEU A 26 -17.57 11.11 -21.16
C LEU A 26 -17.60 12.62 -21.42
N ASP A 27 -18.41 13.33 -20.66
CA ASP A 27 -18.47 14.78 -20.62
C ASP A 27 -18.01 15.30 -19.27
N ILE A 28 -16.89 16.06 -19.27
CA ILE A 28 -16.31 16.66 -18.07
C ILE A 28 -16.45 18.19 -18.20
N LYS A 29 -17.23 18.77 -17.31
CA LYS A 29 -17.41 20.22 -17.22
C LYS A 29 -16.36 20.84 -16.30
N LYS A 30 -16.23 22.15 -16.40
CA LYS A 30 -15.23 22.93 -15.66
C LYS A 30 -15.25 22.68 -14.15
N ASN A 31 -16.43 22.50 -13.56
CA ASN A 31 -16.61 22.32 -12.13
C ASN A 31 -16.90 20.85 -11.75
N ASP A 32 -16.53 19.91 -12.60
CA ASP A 32 -16.73 18.49 -12.28
C ASP A 32 -15.58 17.93 -11.43
N LEU A 33 -15.95 17.30 -10.34
CA LEU A 33 -15.12 16.39 -9.55
C LEU A 33 -15.70 14.98 -9.73
N ILE A 34 -15.11 14.21 -10.62
CA ILE A 34 -15.54 12.84 -10.92
C ILE A 34 -14.73 11.85 -10.09
N VAL A 35 -15.41 11.01 -9.33
CA VAL A 35 -14.76 9.92 -8.57
C VAL A 35 -14.97 8.60 -9.32
N LEU A 36 -13.87 7.87 -9.54
CA LEU A 36 -13.90 6.56 -10.16
C LEU A 36 -13.41 5.51 -9.18
N ILE A 37 -14.16 4.41 -9.07
CA ILE A 37 -13.82 3.24 -8.25
C ILE A 37 -13.64 2.01 -9.12
N GLY A 38 -12.85 1.05 -8.67
CA GLY A 38 -12.67 -0.21 -9.39
C GLY A 38 -11.79 -1.19 -8.61
N GLY A 39 -11.95 -2.47 -8.87
CA GLY A 39 -11.17 -3.53 -8.25
C GLY A 39 -9.70 -3.53 -8.68
N ASN A 40 -8.88 -4.29 -7.97
CA ASN A 40 -7.49 -4.49 -8.36
C ASN A 40 -7.40 -5.24 -9.70
N GLY A 41 -6.67 -4.64 -10.65
CA GLY A 41 -6.60 -5.17 -12.02
C GLY A 41 -7.78 -4.77 -12.92
N SER A 42 -8.71 -3.94 -12.47
CA SER A 42 -9.82 -3.44 -13.29
C SER A 42 -9.39 -2.46 -14.39
N GLY A 43 -8.14 -1.99 -14.37
CA GLY A 43 -7.61 -1.04 -15.35
C GLY A 43 -7.69 0.44 -14.91
N LYS A 44 -7.78 0.74 -13.60
CA LYS A 44 -7.81 2.11 -13.06
C LYS A 44 -6.68 2.98 -13.62
N THR A 45 -5.44 2.53 -13.46
CA THR A 45 -4.26 3.23 -13.98
C THR A 45 -4.28 3.33 -15.51
N SER A 46 -4.80 2.32 -16.22
CA SER A 46 -4.93 2.38 -17.67
C SER A 46 -5.94 3.44 -18.11
N VAL A 47 -7.07 3.58 -17.39
CA VAL A 47 -8.05 4.66 -17.59
C VAL A 47 -7.42 6.02 -17.28
N ALA A 48 -6.68 6.15 -16.17
CA ALA A 48 -5.96 7.39 -15.85
C ALA A 48 -4.99 7.80 -16.98
N ARG A 49 -4.20 6.85 -17.50
CA ARG A 49 -3.26 7.07 -18.60
C ARG A 49 -3.95 7.43 -19.92
N ALA A 50 -5.11 6.83 -20.20
CA ALA A 50 -5.92 7.20 -21.38
C ALA A 50 -6.42 8.64 -21.25
N LEU A 51 -6.96 9.03 -20.10
CA LEU A 51 -7.36 10.40 -19.81
C LEU A 51 -6.18 11.38 -19.76
N ASN A 52 -4.97 10.90 -19.41
CA ASN A 52 -3.73 11.69 -19.43
C ASN A 52 -3.08 11.77 -20.82
N ASN A 53 -3.76 11.31 -21.85
CA ASN A 53 -3.27 11.35 -23.25
C ASN A 53 -1.95 10.59 -23.49
N GLU A 54 -1.66 9.59 -22.65
CA GLU A 54 -0.46 8.72 -22.77
C GLU A 54 -0.71 7.55 -23.73
N LEU A 55 -1.96 7.21 -24.01
CA LEU A 55 -2.33 6.11 -24.86
C LEU A 55 -2.83 6.63 -26.23
N LYS A 56 -2.59 5.85 -27.26
CA LYS A 56 -3.05 6.21 -28.61
C LYS A 56 -4.53 5.93 -28.77
N LEU A 57 -5.30 6.95 -29.19
CA LEU A 57 -6.71 6.80 -29.55
C LEU A 57 -6.85 5.82 -30.75
N ALA A 58 -7.67 4.80 -30.59
CA ALA A 58 -7.93 3.76 -31.58
C ALA A 58 -9.27 3.93 -32.27
N CYS A 59 -10.29 4.44 -31.58
CA CYS A 59 -11.63 4.66 -32.12
C CYS A 59 -12.31 5.82 -31.38
N GLY A 60 -13.33 6.42 -32.01
CA GLY A 60 -14.07 7.54 -31.41
C GLY A 60 -13.34 8.87 -31.51
N SER A 61 -13.66 9.78 -30.60
CA SER A 61 -13.01 11.09 -30.52
C SER A 61 -12.70 11.47 -29.07
N ALA A 62 -11.62 12.25 -28.87
CA ALA A 62 -11.19 12.84 -27.63
C ALA A 62 -11.10 14.37 -27.80
N PRO A 63 -11.02 15.15 -26.70
CA PRO A 63 -10.87 16.61 -26.81
C PRO A 63 -9.62 16.98 -27.60
N GLU A 64 -9.77 17.85 -28.60
CA GLU A 64 -8.67 18.21 -29.53
C GLU A 64 -7.55 19.01 -28.86
N LYS A 65 -7.89 19.85 -27.88
CA LYS A 65 -6.94 20.73 -27.18
C LYS A 65 -7.17 20.67 -25.69
N TYR A 66 -6.58 19.69 -25.05
CA TYR A 66 -6.53 19.64 -23.60
C TYR A 66 -5.13 19.25 -23.12
N PHE A 67 -4.77 19.75 -21.96
CA PHE A 67 -3.48 19.53 -21.32
C PHE A 67 -3.73 18.89 -19.95
N PRO A 68 -3.84 17.57 -19.88
CA PRO A 68 -4.07 16.88 -18.61
C PRO A 68 -2.79 16.82 -17.79
N ALA A 69 -2.95 16.62 -16.49
CA ALA A 69 -1.86 16.30 -15.59
C ALA A 69 -2.24 15.13 -14.69
N LEU A 70 -1.34 14.16 -14.56
CA LEU A 70 -1.51 12.98 -13.73
C LEU A 70 -0.69 13.10 -12.44
N VAL A 71 -1.32 12.77 -11.32
CA VAL A 71 -0.68 12.60 -10.01
C VAL A 71 -0.99 11.21 -9.51
N SER A 72 0.04 10.37 -9.39
CA SER A 72 -0.11 8.99 -8.91
C SER A 72 1.04 8.60 -7.97
N PHE A 73 0.87 7.48 -7.28
CA PHE A 73 1.95 6.88 -6.49
C PHE A 73 3.09 6.37 -7.38
N GLU A 74 2.76 5.84 -8.55
CA GLU A 74 3.76 5.37 -9.51
C GLU A 74 4.65 6.51 -10.03
N GLU A 75 4.06 7.69 -10.28
CA GLU A 75 4.82 8.88 -10.67
C GLU A 75 5.78 9.35 -9.56
N GLN A 76 5.40 9.19 -8.30
CA GLN A 76 6.29 9.47 -7.17
C GLN A 76 7.47 8.49 -7.11
N ILE A 77 7.22 7.21 -7.34
CA ILE A 77 8.29 6.19 -7.41
C ILE A 77 9.24 6.48 -8.56
N LYS A 78 8.73 6.77 -9.75
CA LYS A 78 9.56 7.13 -10.91
C LYS A 78 10.45 8.33 -10.62
N LEU A 79 9.91 9.35 -9.98
CA LEU A 79 10.68 10.53 -9.59
C LEU A 79 11.82 10.19 -8.62
N PHE A 80 11.61 9.27 -7.69
CA PHE A 80 12.67 8.78 -6.80
C PHE A 80 13.71 7.93 -7.54
N GLU A 81 13.29 7.12 -8.50
CA GLU A 81 14.20 6.33 -9.36
C GLU A 81 15.06 7.25 -10.24
N GLU A 82 14.49 8.30 -10.80
CA GLU A 82 15.22 9.33 -11.56
C GLU A 82 16.26 10.05 -10.68
N ASP A 83 15.88 10.47 -9.46
CA ASP A 83 16.80 11.06 -8.48
C ASP A 83 17.94 10.11 -8.12
N PHE A 84 17.62 8.82 -7.92
CA PHE A 84 18.63 7.81 -7.63
C PHE A 84 19.58 7.58 -8.81
N ALA A 85 19.04 7.43 -10.02
CA ALA A 85 19.83 7.23 -11.22
C ALA A 85 20.78 8.41 -11.51
N MET A 86 20.28 9.63 -11.36
CA MET A 86 21.06 10.86 -11.58
C MET A 86 22.25 10.96 -10.62
N ARG A 87 22.08 10.60 -9.35
CA ARG A 87 23.13 10.66 -8.33
C ARG A 87 24.18 9.54 -8.42
N ASN A 88 23.80 8.41 -8.98
CA ASN A 88 24.68 7.21 -9.06
C ASN A 88 25.41 7.09 -10.40
N THR A 89 25.66 8.20 -11.08
CA THR A 89 26.54 8.23 -12.25
C THR A 89 27.96 8.55 -11.81
N ASP A 90 28.95 7.87 -12.40
CA ASP A 90 30.39 8.06 -12.09
C ASP A 90 30.89 9.50 -12.38
N ALA A 91 30.09 10.30 -13.04
CA ALA A 91 30.38 11.69 -13.43
C ALA A 91 29.41 12.70 -12.81
N ALA A 92 28.71 12.34 -11.71
CA ALA A 92 27.77 13.24 -11.08
C ALA A 92 28.46 14.54 -10.61
N THR A 93 27.86 15.67 -10.95
CA THR A 93 28.28 16.98 -10.45
C THR A 93 27.84 17.17 -8.99
N GLN A 94 28.43 18.12 -8.26
CA GLN A 94 28.00 18.44 -6.89
C GLN A 94 26.50 18.76 -6.79
N GLU A 95 25.94 19.38 -7.82
CA GLU A 95 24.51 19.72 -7.90
C GLU A 95 23.64 18.47 -8.13
N GLU A 96 24.11 17.52 -8.91
CA GLU A 96 23.45 16.22 -9.12
C GLU A 96 23.53 15.31 -7.89
N GLU A 97 24.63 15.38 -7.12
CA GLU A 97 24.77 14.70 -5.83
C GLU A 97 23.76 15.19 -4.78
N LEU A 98 23.36 16.48 -4.81
CA LEU A 98 22.30 17.01 -3.96
C LEU A 98 20.94 16.39 -4.29
N GLY A 99 20.72 15.99 -5.54
CA GLY A 99 19.51 15.36 -6.04
C GLY A 99 18.43 16.39 -6.43
N ILE A 100 17.26 15.83 -6.78
CA ILE A 100 16.11 16.63 -7.20
C ILE A 100 15.47 17.30 -5.99
N THR A 101 15.17 18.62 -6.11
CA THR A 101 14.47 19.39 -5.08
C THR A 101 13.13 19.92 -5.62
N PRO A 102 12.15 20.28 -4.76
CA PRO A 102 10.93 20.95 -5.17
C PRO A 102 11.21 22.24 -5.96
N ALA A 103 12.25 23.01 -5.60
CA ALA A 103 12.65 24.20 -6.33
C ALA A 103 12.98 23.89 -7.79
N LYS A 104 13.76 22.84 -8.04
CA LYS A 104 14.14 22.38 -9.39
C LYS A 104 12.94 21.83 -10.18
N LEU A 105 12.03 21.12 -9.52
CA LEU A 105 10.82 20.59 -10.16
C LEU A 105 9.83 21.68 -10.59
N LEU A 106 9.85 22.83 -9.93
CA LEU A 106 9.01 23.97 -10.22
C LEU A 106 9.74 25.07 -11.05
N GLU A 107 10.95 24.78 -11.56
CA GLU A 107 11.62 25.66 -12.51
C GLU A 107 10.79 25.76 -13.79
N GLY A 108 10.65 27.00 -14.32
CA GLY A 108 9.84 27.27 -15.52
C GLY A 108 8.34 27.43 -15.27
N ALA A 109 7.85 27.24 -14.06
CA ALA A 109 6.50 27.63 -13.70
C ALA A 109 6.36 29.18 -13.71
N TYR A 110 5.16 29.64 -14.07
CA TYR A 110 4.87 31.08 -14.09
C TYR A 110 5.01 31.68 -12.69
N ASP A 111 5.92 32.66 -12.48
CA ASP A 111 6.36 33.11 -11.17
C ASP A 111 5.24 33.42 -10.16
N LEU A 112 4.23 34.19 -10.59
CA LEU A 112 3.12 34.54 -9.70
C LEU A 112 2.27 33.33 -9.28
N TYR A 113 2.07 32.40 -10.18
CA TYR A 113 1.30 31.17 -9.93
C TYR A 113 2.11 30.17 -9.09
N LYS A 114 3.42 30.13 -9.33
CA LYS A 114 4.38 29.32 -8.56
C LYS A 114 4.36 29.70 -7.08
N GLU A 115 4.43 31.01 -6.77
CA GLU A 115 4.36 31.48 -5.38
C GLU A 115 3.02 31.11 -4.70
N GLN A 116 1.90 31.25 -5.43
CA GLN A 116 0.59 30.84 -4.92
C GLN A 116 0.51 29.35 -4.61
N LEU A 117 1.14 28.50 -5.45
CA LEU A 117 1.21 27.05 -5.22
C LEU A 117 2.10 26.71 -4.03
N ILE A 118 3.28 27.33 -3.93
CA ILE A 118 4.23 27.11 -2.83
C ILE A 118 3.58 27.44 -1.49
N ASP A 119 2.90 28.57 -1.39
CA ASP A 119 2.25 28.99 -0.16
C ASP A 119 0.97 28.18 0.12
N GLY A 120 0.13 27.95 -0.90
CA GLY A 120 -1.13 27.21 -0.77
C GLY A 120 -0.93 25.74 -0.38
N LEU A 121 0.18 25.13 -0.77
CA LEU A 121 0.53 23.75 -0.46
C LEU A 121 1.49 23.62 0.73
N ASN A 122 1.86 24.74 1.37
CA ASN A 122 2.86 24.80 2.45
C ASN A 122 4.20 24.15 2.07
N LEU A 123 4.71 24.44 0.86
CA LEU A 123 5.96 23.87 0.36
C LEU A 123 7.19 24.73 0.67
N ARG A 124 7.03 25.97 1.12
CA ARG A 124 8.13 26.91 1.34
C ARG A 124 9.28 26.35 2.18
N PRO A 125 9.04 25.62 3.30
CA PRO A 125 10.12 25.02 4.08
C PRO A 125 10.84 23.87 3.36
N LEU A 126 10.21 23.29 2.35
CA LEU A 126 10.67 22.07 1.67
C LEU A 126 11.40 22.35 0.35
N MET A 127 11.39 23.60 -0.13
CA MET A 127 11.85 23.95 -1.48
C MET A 127 13.26 23.48 -1.81
N ASN A 128 14.16 23.50 -0.83
CA ASN A 128 15.56 23.08 -0.98
C ASN A 128 15.84 21.68 -0.38
N THR A 129 14.81 20.97 0.07
CA THR A 129 14.98 19.63 0.63
C THR A 129 14.96 18.60 -0.51
N PRO A 130 15.98 17.72 -0.63
CA PRO A 130 15.95 16.65 -1.62
C PRO A 130 14.70 15.80 -1.49
N ILE A 131 14.08 15.44 -2.63
CA ILE A 131 12.80 14.69 -2.63
C ILE A 131 12.86 13.38 -1.86
N ARG A 132 14.01 12.71 -1.82
CA ARG A 132 14.24 11.48 -1.06
C ARG A 132 14.14 11.64 0.46
N MET A 133 14.23 12.87 0.96
CA MET A 133 14.14 13.20 2.40
C MET A 133 12.71 13.62 2.79
N LEU A 134 11.83 13.79 1.80
CA LEU A 134 10.45 14.16 2.04
C LEU A 134 9.64 12.95 2.53
N SER A 135 8.69 13.19 3.42
CA SER A 135 7.68 12.20 3.76
C SER A 135 6.80 11.88 2.54
N GLY A 136 6.08 10.76 2.57
CA GLY A 136 5.17 10.38 1.49
C GLY A 136 4.14 11.46 1.16
N GLY A 137 3.60 12.14 2.19
CA GLY A 137 2.65 13.23 2.02
C GLY A 137 3.28 14.50 1.45
N GLU A 138 4.47 14.88 1.90
CA GLU A 138 5.21 16.03 1.35
C GLU A 138 5.58 15.79 -0.11
N GLY A 139 6.08 14.61 -0.45
CA GLY A 139 6.36 14.23 -1.82
C GLY A 139 5.11 14.29 -2.71
N ARG A 140 3.94 13.89 -2.19
CA ARG A 140 2.67 14.00 -2.91
C ARG A 140 2.26 15.44 -3.16
N LYS A 141 2.42 16.34 -2.18
CA LYS A 141 2.17 17.77 -2.34
C LYS A 141 3.08 18.40 -3.41
N VAL A 142 4.35 17.99 -3.47
CA VAL A 142 5.29 18.44 -4.51
C VAL A 142 4.86 18.01 -5.90
N LEU A 143 4.40 16.76 -6.07
CA LEU A 143 3.85 16.28 -7.34
C LEU A 143 2.59 17.05 -7.75
N ILE A 144 1.72 17.35 -6.81
CA ILE A 144 0.52 18.19 -7.05
C ILE A 144 0.93 19.59 -7.51
N ALA A 145 1.91 20.21 -6.84
CA ALA A 145 2.43 21.50 -7.25
C ALA A 145 2.99 21.46 -8.66
N LYS A 146 3.78 20.44 -9.00
CA LYS A 146 4.31 20.22 -10.35
C LYS A 146 3.18 20.08 -11.37
N ALA A 147 2.17 19.27 -11.08
CA ALA A 147 1.02 19.07 -11.96
C ALA A 147 0.26 20.37 -12.19
N LEU A 148 -0.06 21.10 -11.14
CA LEU A 148 -0.78 22.38 -11.21
C LEU A 148 0.04 23.50 -11.88
N SER A 149 1.38 23.47 -11.77
CA SER A 149 2.26 24.50 -12.35
C SER A 149 2.10 24.62 -13.88
N SER A 150 1.70 23.55 -14.55
CA SER A 150 1.40 23.54 -15.98
C SER A 150 0.02 24.11 -16.34
N ARG A 151 -0.79 24.51 -15.36
CA ARG A 151 -2.19 24.95 -15.53
C ARG A 151 -3.01 23.96 -16.36
N PRO A 152 -3.15 22.72 -15.90
CA PRO A 152 -3.80 21.68 -16.66
C PRO A 152 -5.29 22.01 -16.88
N SER A 153 -5.83 21.56 -18.01
CA SER A 153 -7.27 21.63 -18.29
C SER A 153 -8.05 20.48 -17.63
N LEU A 154 -7.34 19.46 -17.14
CA LEU A 154 -7.85 18.32 -16.37
C LEU A 154 -6.73 17.85 -15.43
N ILE A 155 -7.04 17.67 -14.16
CA ILE A 155 -6.14 17.00 -13.23
C ILE A 155 -6.69 15.61 -12.89
N ILE A 156 -5.82 14.62 -12.93
CA ILE A 156 -6.16 13.22 -12.69
C ILE A 156 -5.35 12.75 -11.48
N PHE A 157 -6.04 12.28 -10.45
CA PHE A 157 -5.45 11.64 -9.29
C PHE A 157 -5.68 10.13 -9.38
N ASP A 158 -4.63 9.35 -9.61
CA ASP A 158 -4.72 7.89 -9.58
C ASP A 158 -4.26 7.37 -8.22
N THR A 159 -5.21 6.96 -7.39
CA THR A 159 -4.99 6.43 -6.04
C THR A 159 -4.03 7.28 -5.19
N PRO A 160 -4.28 8.61 -5.07
CA PRO A 160 -3.32 9.54 -4.48
C PRO A 160 -3.11 9.32 -2.97
N PHE A 161 -3.99 8.56 -2.32
CA PHE A 161 -3.96 8.30 -0.88
C PHE A 161 -3.13 7.08 -0.49
N ASP A 162 -2.64 6.33 -1.45
CA ASP A 162 -1.83 5.13 -1.19
C ASP A 162 -0.53 5.48 -0.48
N ALA A 163 -0.11 4.65 0.48
CA ALA A 163 1.07 4.81 1.33
C ALA A 163 1.04 6.02 2.31
N LEU A 164 -0.12 6.62 2.54
CA LEU A 164 -0.26 7.74 3.48
C LEU A 164 -0.93 7.29 4.80
N ASP A 165 -0.45 7.85 5.92
CA ASP A 165 -1.12 7.70 7.21
C ASP A 165 -2.48 8.44 7.26
N VAL A 166 -3.27 8.19 8.31
CA VAL A 166 -4.64 8.73 8.44
C VAL A 166 -4.67 10.25 8.40
N ALA A 167 -3.78 10.92 9.15
CA ALA A 167 -3.75 12.38 9.24
C ALA A 167 -3.35 13.02 7.91
N THR A 168 -2.31 12.47 7.27
CA THR A 168 -1.84 12.93 5.96
C THR A 168 -2.91 12.71 4.87
N ARG A 169 -3.63 11.58 4.92
CA ARG A 169 -4.74 11.27 4.00
C ARG A 169 -5.89 12.25 4.16
N ALA A 170 -6.32 12.54 5.39
CA ALA A 170 -7.36 13.52 5.66
C ALA A 170 -6.96 14.90 5.11
N SER A 171 -5.75 15.36 5.41
CA SER A 171 -5.22 16.63 4.90
C SER A 171 -5.12 16.66 3.37
N LEU A 172 -4.76 15.54 2.73
CA LEU A 172 -4.70 15.46 1.27
C LEU A 172 -6.11 15.48 0.64
N LYS A 173 -7.09 14.83 1.28
CA LYS A 173 -8.49 14.88 0.83
C LYS A 173 -9.05 16.31 0.87
N GLU A 174 -8.80 17.04 1.96
CA GLU A 174 -9.17 18.45 2.06
C GLU A 174 -8.45 19.27 0.98
N LEU A 175 -7.16 19.05 0.79
CA LEU A 175 -6.36 19.72 -0.23
C LEU A 175 -6.92 19.49 -1.66
N ILE A 176 -7.32 18.28 -2.00
CA ILE A 176 -7.92 17.97 -3.31
C ILE A 176 -9.24 18.73 -3.49
N ASN A 177 -10.06 18.83 -2.46
CA ASN A 177 -11.27 19.65 -2.47
C ASN A 177 -10.95 21.14 -2.66
N GLU A 178 -9.97 21.67 -1.94
CA GLU A 178 -9.54 23.07 -2.07
C GLU A 178 -8.99 23.35 -3.48
N ILE A 179 -8.20 22.44 -4.04
CA ILE A 179 -7.66 22.56 -5.39
C ILE A 179 -8.80 22.65 -6.41
N HIS A 180 -9.76 21.75 -6.33
CA HIS A 180 -10.91 21.73 -7.22
C HIS A 180 -11.67 23.07 -7.17
N ILE A 181 -11.95 23.59 -5.99
CA ILE A 181 -12.69 24.84 -5.79
C ILE A 181 -11.86 26.06 -6.19
N LYS A 182 -10.60 26.15 -5.70
CA LYS A 182 -9.76 27.34 -5.82
C LYS A 182 -9.21 27.56 -7.22
N TYR A 183 -8.82 26.46 -7.90
CA TYR A 183 -8.19 26.55 -9.23
C TYR A 183 -9.19 26.29 -10.37
N ASP A 184 -10.44 25.97 -10.03
CA ASP A 184 -11.54 25.80 -10.99
C ASP A 184 -11.14 24.83 -12.14
N THR A 185 -10.40 23.77 -11.76
CA THR A 185 -9.86 22.77 -12.68
C THR A 185 -10.67 21.49 -12.56
N PRO A 186 -11.24 20.98 -13.67
CA PRO A 186 -11.90 19.69 -13.69
C PRO A 186 -11.00 18.60 -13.09
N THR A 187 -11.56 17.76 -12.26
CA THR A 187 -10.80 16.76 -11.50
C THR A 187 -11.39 15.37 -11.68
N VAL A 188 -10.55 14.41 -12.03
CA VAL A 188 -10.85 12.97 -11.93
C VAL A 188 -10.05 12.38 -10.80
N LEU A 189 -10.73 11.77 -9.84
CA LEU A 189 -10.14 11.15 -8.66
C LEU A 189 -10.46 9.65 -8.65
N ILE A 190 -9.44 8.82 -8.74
CA ILE A 190 -9.55 7.37 -8.65
C ILE A 190 -9.20 6.95 -7.24
N VAL A 191 -10.09 6.19 -6.57
CA VAL A 191 -9.95 5.81 -5.16
C VAL A 191 -10.17 4.32 -4.93
N ASN A 192 -9.64 3.84 -3.81
CA ASN A 192 -9.75 2.45 -3.36
C ASN A 192 -10.66 2.27 -2.13
N ARG A 193 -11.05 3.37 -1.46
CA ARG A 193 -11.78 3.34 -0.18
C ARG A 193 -12.93 4.33 -0.15
N ALA A 194 -13.99 3.97 0.57
CA ALA A 194 -15.14 4.85 0.76
C ALA A 194 -14.76 6.16 1.49
N GLU A 195 -13.84 6.09 2.46
CA GLU A 195 -13.39 7.26 3.23
C GLU A 195 -12.61 8.28 2.38
N GLU A 196 -12.09 7.86 1.24
CA GLU A 196 -11.33 8.69 0.30
C GLU A 196 -12.25 9.53 -0.60
N ILE A 197 -13.53 9.20 -0.66
CA ILE A 197 -14.51 9.89 -1.52
C ILE A 197 -14.81 11.28 -0.93
N PRO A 198 -14.59 12.37 -1.68
CA PRO A 198 -14.97 13.71 -1.27
C PRO A 198 -16.48 13.89 -1.22
N GLU A 199 -16.96 14.78 -0.35
CA GLU A 199 -18.39 15.12 -0.31
C GLU A 199 -18.83 15.99 -1.49
N THR A 200 -17.89 16.73 -2.07
CA THR A 200 -18.12 17.71 -3.15
C THR A 200 -18.14 17.08 -4.56
N LEU A 201 -18.07 15.74 -4.67
CA LEU A 201 -18.08 15.08 -5.97
C LEU A 201 -19.36 15.40 -6.79
N THR A 202 -19.22 15.52 -8.09
CA THR A 202 -20.34 15.78 -9.00
C THR A 202 -20.88 14.49 -9.64
N LYS A 203 -19.98 13.55 -9.93
CA LYS A 203 -20.33 12.25 -10.51
C LYS A 203 -19.46 11.16 -9.92
N MET A 204 -19.97 9.94 -9.89
CA MET A 204 -19.24 8.75 -9.48
C MET A 204 -19.36 7.67 -10.55
N GLY A 205 -18.28 6.88 -10.75
CA GLY A 205 -18.31 5.84 -11.76
C GLY A 205 -17.54 4.59 -11.36
N ILE A 206 -17.81 3.49 -12.07
CA ILE A 206 -17.19 2.17 -11.86
C ILE A 206 -16.30 1.83 -13.05
N ILE A 207 -15.05 1.45 -12.76
CA ILE A 207 -14.09 0.92 -13.74
C ILE A 207 -14.05 -0.60 -13.62
N GLU A 208 -14.25 -1.27 -14.75
CA GLU A 208 -14.12 -2.71 -14.87
C GLU A 208 -13.59 -3.09 -16.24
N ASN A 209 -12.67 -4.07 -16.31
CA ASN A 209 -12.07 -4.55 -17.55
C ASN A 209 -11.52 -3.42 -18.46
N CYS A 210 -10.77 -2.49 -17.87
CA CYS A 210 -10.23 -1.30 -18.55
C CYS A 210 -11.31 -0.40 -19.16
N SER A 211 -12.54 -0.39 -18.65
CA SER A 211 -13.65 0.41 -19.15
C SER A 211 -14.35 1.18 -18.04
N ILE A 212 -14.77 2.40 -18.31
CA ILE A 212 -15.75 3.13 -17.48
C ILE A 212 -17.13 2.55 -17.80
N LYS A 213 -17.60 1.62 -16.97
CA LYS A 213 -18.87 0.92 -17.19
C LYS A 213 -20.10 1.73 -16.86
N LYS A 214 -20.01 2.51 -15.79
CA LYS A 214 -21.15 3.28 -15.28
C LYS A 214 -20.64 4.59 -14.73
N LEU A 215 -21.32 5.67 -15.04
CA LEU A 215 -21.08 6.99 -14.48
C LEU A 215 -22.44 7.60 -14.13
N SER A 216 -22.66 7.94 -12.85
CA SER A 216 -23.95 8.44 -12.37
C SER A 216 -23.79 9.30 -11.12
N THR A 217 -24.87 9.55 -10.40
CA THR A 217 -24.82 10.22 -9.10
C THR A 217 -24.20 9.32 -8.04
N ARG A 218 -23.77 9.92 -6.94
CA ARG A 218 -23.20 9.19 -5.80
C ARG A 218 -24.17 8.13 -5.26
N GLU A 219 -25.42 8.52 -5.05
CA GLU A 219 -26.46 7.68 -4.47
C GLU A 219 -26.73 6.44 -5.34
N GLU A 220 -26.78 6.62 -6.66
CA GLU A 220 -27.01 5.51 -7.60
C GLU A 220 -25.84 4.53 -7.68
N ILE A 221 -24.62 5.03 -7.56
CA ILE A 221 -23.42 4.16 -7.53
C ILE A 221 -23.29 3.48 -6.16
N GLU A 222 -23.45 4.17 -5.06
CA GLU A 222 -23.38 3.57 -3.72
C GLU A 222 -24.51 2.55 -3.46
N ALA A 223 -25.62 2.64 -4.16
CA ALA A 223 -26.70 1.63 -4.12
C ALA A 223 -26.33 0.36 -4.88
N ASP A 224 -25.39 0.45 -5.84
CA ASP A 224 -24.97 -0.66 -6.69
C ASP A 224 -24.24 -1.75 -5.88
N PRO A 225 -24.63 -3.04 -5.99
CA PRO A 225 -23.97 -4.14 -5.29
C PRO A 225 -22.47 -4.26 -5.60
N ASP A 226 -22.08 -4.02 -6.86
CA ASP A 226 -20.68 -4.09 -7.27
C ASP A 226 -19.87 -2.97 -6.61
N ALA A 227 -20.40 -1.76 -6.56
CA ALA A 227 -19.76 -0.65 -5.86
C ALA A 227 -19.61 -0.92 -4.36
N LYS A 228 -20.60 -1.50 -3.69
CA LYS A 228 -20.52 -1.90 -2.28
C LYS A 228 -19.39 -2.90 -2.05
N THR A 229 -19.23 -3.85 -2.96
CA THR A 229 -18.15 -4.83 -2.92
C THR A 229 -16.79 -4.15 -3.12
N LEU A 230 -16.67 -3.29 -4.11
CA LEU A 230 -15.45 -2.55 -4.43
C LEU A 230 -15.01 -1.61 -3.30
N LEU A 231 -15.95 -1.00 -2.61
CA LEU A 231 -15.68 -0.12 -1.46
C LEU A 231 -15.45 -0.87 -0.15
N GLY A 232 -15.63 -2.20 -0.14
CA GLY A 232 -15.40 -3.03 1.03
C GLY A 232 -16.46 -2.87 2.13
N THR A 233 -17.67 -2.47 1.76
CA THR A 233 -18.80 -2.31 2.69
C THR A 233 -19.57 -3.61 2.92
N ILE A 234 -19.17 -4.71 2.25
CA ILE A 234 -19.77 -6.03 2.39
C ILE A 234 -18.93 -6.88 3.34
N SER A 235 -19.59 -7.54 4.30
CA SER A 235 -18.99 -8.61 5.12
C SER A 235 -18.92 -9.90 4.30
N LEU A 236 -17.71 -10.46 4.15
CA LEU A 236 -17.53 -11.77 3.54
C LEU A 236 -17.74 -12.88 4.60
N PRO A 237 -18.29 -14.03 4.22
CA PRO A 237 -18.38 -15.18 5.12
C PRO A 237 -16.98 -15.65 5.50
N ASP A 238 -16.86 -16.26 6.69
CA ASP A 238 -15.59 -16.83 7.15
C ASP A 238 -15.19 -18.02 6.24
N PRO A 239 -14.09 -17.94 5.48
CA PRO A 239 -13.67 -19.05 4.62
C PRO A 239 -13.05 -20.18 5.44
N GLN A 240 -13.23 -21.41 4.98
CA GLN A 240 -12.45 -22.51 5.52
C GLN A 240 -11.02 -22.45 4.96
N LEU A 241 -10.07 -22.09 5.82
CA LEU A 241 -8.67 -22.05 5.43
C LEU A 241 -8.06 -23.44 5.40
N PRO A 242 -7.35 -23.83 4.33
CA PRO A 242 -6.68 -25.12 4.23
C PRO A 242 -5.64 -25.31 5.34
N ASP A 243 -5.51 -26.53 5.86
CA ASP A 243 -4.46 -26.88 6.82
C ASP A 243 -3.15 -27.21 6.10
N PRO A 244 -1.99 -26.85 6.65
CA PRO A 244 -0.70 -27.17 6.06
C PRO A 244 -0.42 -28.68 6.12
N PRO A 245 0.46 -29.19 5.23
CA PRO A 245 0.83 -30.60 5.23
C PRO A 245 1.44 -31.03 6.56
N LYS A 246 1.04 -32.17 7.10
CA LYS A 246 1.56 -32.69 8.39
C LYS A 246 3.07 -32.87 8.40
N LYS A 247 3.70 -33.18 7.26
CA LYS A 247 5.15 -33.34 7.12
C LYS A 247 5.93 -32.03 7.36
N LEU A 248 5.25 -30.88 7.27
CA LEU A 248 5.82 -29.55 7.54
C LEU A 248 5.55 -29.06 8.96
N ALA A 249 5.00 -29.93 9.81
CA ALA A 249 4.76 -29.57 11.22
C ALA A 249 6.04 -29.16 11.91
N LEU A 250 6.02 -27.98 12.53
CA LEU A 250 7.16 -27.44 13.27
C LEU A 250 7.32 -28.13 14.61
N LYS A 251 8.55 -28.15 15.13
CA LYS A 251 8.77 -28.52 16.52
C LYS A 251 8.01 -27.57 17.44
N PRO A 252 7.29 -28.09 18.45
CA PRO A 252 6.63 -27.24 19.43
C PRO A 252 7.61 -26.28 20.08
N ILE A 253 7.17 -25.05 20.30
CA ILE A 253 7.92 -24.08 21.10
C ILE A 253 7.71 -24.45 22.56
N ASP A 254 8.81 -24.59 23.34
CA ASP A 254 8.75 -24.86 24.76
C ASP A 254 8.16 -23.67 25.52
N GLY A 255 7.26 -23.97 26.48
CA GLY A 255 6.56 -22.95 27.24
C GLY A 255 5.50 -22.17 26.45
N ASP A 256 5.04 -21.06 27.02
CA ASP A 256 3.93 -20.25 26.51
C ASP A 256 4.39 -18.98 25.77
N THR A 257 5.65 -18.58 25.98
CA THR A 257 6.20 -17.35 25.41
C THR A 257 6.74 -17.55 24.00
N ILE A 258 6.23 -16.77 23.06
CA ILE A 258 6.68 -16.75 21.65
C ILE A 258 7.79 -15.72 21.46
N VAL A 259 7.60 -14.51 22.01
CA VAL A 259 8.54 -13.39 21.93
C VAL A 259 8.71 -12.79 23.32
N ALA A 260 9.95 -12.52 23.72
CA ALA A 260 10.27 -11.78 24.93
C ALA A 260 11.40 -10.78 24.64
N LEU A 261 11.12 -9.51 24.82
CA LEU A 261 12.08 -8.40 24.87
C LEU A 261 12.17 -7.94 26.32
N LYS A 262 13.37 -7.90 26.89
CA LYS A 262 13.60 -7.49 28.27
C LYS A 262 14.52 -6.28 28.32
N LYS A 263 13.99 -5.13 28.76
CA LYS A 263 14.71 -3.84 28.87
C LYS A 263 15.45 -3.46 27.59
N VAL A 264 14.85 -3.77 26.43
CA VAL A 264 15.47 -3.53 25.13
C VAL A 264 15.55 -2.03 24.85
N SER A 265 16.72 -1.58 24.42
CA SER A 265 16.96 -0.18 24.07
C SER A 265 17.55 -0.07 22.67
N ILE A 266 16.92 0.72 21.81
CA ILE A 266 17.38 0.96 20.44
C ILE A 266 17.65 2.45 20.27
N VAL A 267 18.88 2.75 19.91
CA VAL A 267 19.36 4.11 19.67
C VAL A 267 20.12 4.13 18.33
N TYR A 268 19.69 4.97 17.41
CA TYR A 268 20.41 5.33 16.20
C TYR A 268 20.98 6.76 16.35
N SER A 269 20.74 7.64 15.43
CA SER A 269 20.99 9.08 15.59
C SER A 269 20.14 9.73 16.69
N ARG A 270 19.00 9.08 17.01
CA ARG A 270 18.11 9.39 18.13
C ARG A 270 17.65 8.09 18.80
N PRO A 271 17.23 8.14 20.09
CA PRO A 271 16.55 7.01 20.70
C PRO A 271 15.24 6.70 19.96
N ILE A 272 14.98 5.43 19.71
CA ILE A 272 13.69 4.94 19.20
C ILE A 272 12.82 4.50 20.38
N PHE A 273 13.36 3.67 21.25
CA PHE A 273 12.78 3.35 22.54
C PHE A 273 13.87 2.90 23.52
N LYS A 274 13.61 3.06 24.81
CA LYS A 274 14.51 2.70 25.91
C LYS A 274 13.80 1.81 26.92
N ASN A 275 14.49 0.80 27.41
CA ASN A 275 14.02 -0.12 28.45
C ASN A 275 12.66 -0.76 28.14
N LEU A 276 12.43 -1.13 26.89
CA LEU A 276 11.18 -1.77 26.47
C LEU A 276 11.12 -3.20 26.97
N ASP A 277 10.10 -3.50 27.77
CA ASP A 277 9.66 -4.85 28.08
C ASP A 277 8.44 -5.16 27.24
N PHE A 278 8.51 -6.21 26.41
CA PHE A 278 7.42 -6.63 25.54
C PHE A 278 7.40 -8.14 25.41
N THR A 279 6.22 -8.74 25.61
CA THR A 279 6.07 -10.20 25.58
C THR A 279 4.83 -10.58 24.77
N ILE A 280 4.99 -11.53 23.84
CA ILE A 280 3.89 -12.20 23.14
C ILE A 280 3.79 -13.64 23.60
N ARG A 281 2.61 -14.05 24.06
CA ARG A 281 2.31 -15.43 24.42
C ARG A 281 1.50 -16.13 23.33
N LYS A 282 1.49 -17.46 23.37
CA LYS A 282 0.67 -18.27 22.46
C LYS A 282 -0.81 -17.87 22.55
N GLY A 283 -1.45 -17.67 21.40
CA GLY A 283 -2.85 -17.26 21.31
C GLY A 283 -3.11 -15.78 21.62
N GLU A 284 -2.10 -14.98 21.91
CA GLU A 284 -2.26 -13.52 21.97
C GLU A 284 -2.18 -12.94 20.56
N HIS A 285 -3.05 -11.95 20.32
CA HIS A 285 -3.11 -11.21 19.06
C HIS A 285 -2.92 -9.73 19.36
N TRP A 286 -1.86 -9.15 18.82
CA TRP A 286 -1.42 -7.81 19.13
C TRP A 286 -1.64 -6.83 17.99
N GLN A 287 -2.26 -5.70 18.27
CA GLN A 287 -2.24 -4.52 17.42
C GLN A 287 -1.03 -3.66 17.75
N ILE A 288 -0.29 -3.21 16.75
CA ILE A 288 0.75 -2.17 16.91
C ILE A 288 0.29 -0.93 16.16
N VAL A 289 0.11 0.16 16.88
CA VAL A 289 -0.37 1.43 16.33
C VAL A 289 0.60 2.57 16.64
N GLY A 290 0.57 3.62 15.85
CA GLY A 290 1.38 4.82 16.05
C GLY A 290 1.76 5.49 14.75
N PRO A 291 2.27 6.74 14.80
CA PRO A 291 2.64 7.50 13.61
C PRO A 291 3.81 6.89 12.83
N ASN A 292 4.02 7.39 11.61
CA ASN A 292 5.19 7.01 10.81
C ASN A 292 6.47 7.48 11.51
N GLY A 293 7.52 6.65 11.45
CA GLY A 293 8.80 6.95 12.11
C GLY A 293 8.83 6.75 13.63
N ALA A 294 7.74 6.25 14.27
CA ALA A 294 7.68 6.01 15.70
C ALA A 294 8.49 4.79 16.17
N GLY A 295 8.93 3.91 15.26
CA GLY A 295 9.74 2.73 15.60
C GLY A 295 9.02 1.39 15.45
N LYS A 296 7.83 1.34 14.86
CA LYS A 296 7.06 0.10 14.64
C LYS A 296 7.86 -0.94 13.85
N SER A 297 8.39 -0.57 12.69
CA SER A 297 9.21 -1.47 11.85
C SER A 297 10.53 -1.85 12.54
N THR A 298 11.08 -0.99 13.41
CA THR A 298 12.24 -1.33 14.25
C THR A 298 11.90 -2.44 15.25
N LEU A 299 10.72 -2.37 15.89
CA LEU A 299 10.25 -3.43 16.78
C LEU A 299 10.08 -4.76 16.02
N LEU A 300 9.47 -4.72 14.82
CA LEU A 300 9.31 -5.91 13.98
C LEU A 300 10.66 -6.50 13.56
N SER A 301 11.62 -5.67 13.16
CA SER A 301 12.95 -6.13 12.73
C SER A 301 13.77 -6.78 13.85
N LEU A 302 13.52 -6.44 15.12
CA LEU A 302 14.09 -7.16 16.27
C LEU A 302 13.49 -8.58 16.41
N ILE A 303 12.19 -8.71 16.19
CA ILE A 303 11.49 -10.01 16.28
C ILE A 303 11.90 -10.92 15.13
N THR A 304 11.98 -10.38 13.89
CA THR A 304 12.41 -11.15 12.70
C THR A 304 13.91 -11.44 12.67
N GLY A 305 14.70 -10.72 13.48
CA GLY A 305 16.15 -10.86 13.52
C GLY A 305 16.91 -10.13 12.43
N GLU A 306 16.22 -9.23 11.69
CA GLU A 306 16.84 -8.41 10.64
C GLU A 306 17.63 -7.23 11.20
N ASN A 307 17.34 -6.82 12.43
CA ASN A 307 18.04 -5.73 13.11
C ASN A 307 19.29 -6.24 13.83
N PRO A 308 20.51 -5.79 13.48
CA PRO A 308 21.74 -6.26 14.11
C PRO A 308 21.83 -5.92 15.61
N LEU A 309 21.12 -4.89 16.08
CA LEU A 309 21.06 -4.55 17.51
C LEU A 309 20.33 -5.60 18.36
N VAL A 310 19.70 -6.58 17.74
CA VAL A 310 19.09 -7.72 18.45
C VAL A 310 20.13 -8.50 19.26
N TYR A 311 21.39 -8.57 18.81
CA TYR A 311 22.47 -9.29 19.48
C TYR A 311 23.07 -8.56 20.69
N THR A 312 22.80 -7.26 20.84
CA THR A 312 23.26 -6.44 21.98
C THR A 312 22.16 -6.24 23.04
N ASN A 313 21.00 -6.83 22.82
CA ASN A 313 19.83 -6.70 23.67
C ASN A 313 19.35 -8.08 24.15
N ASP A 314 18.56 -8.12 25.22
CA ASP A 314 17.98 -9.37 25.74
C ASP A 314 16.67 -9.67 24.99
N VAL A 315 16.82 -10.39 23.88
CA VAL A 315 15.72 -10.78 23.00
C VAL A 315 15.66 -12.30 22.89
N THR A 316 14.51 -12.87 23.15
CA THR A 316 14.22 -14.30 22.97
C THR A 316 13.03 -14.45 22.03
N VAL A 317 13.15 -15.26 20.97
CA VAL A 317 12.08 -15.54 20.03
C VAL A 317 11.97 -17.05 19.80
N PHE A 318 10.77 -17.59 19.89
CA PHE A 318 10.47 -19.01 19.66
C PHE A 318 11.34 -19.97 20.50
N GLY A 319 11.71 -19.55 21.72
CA GLY A 319 12.60 -20.29 22.61
C GLY A 319 14.09 -20.09 22.36
N TYR A 320 14.49 -19.38 21.30
CA TYR A 320 15.88 -19.07 20.99
C TYR A 320 16.28 -17.70 21.57
N LYS A 321 17.25 -17.67 22.50
CA LYS A 321 17.89 -16.40 22.88
C LYS A 321 18.78 -15.93 21.74
N ARG A 322 18.58 -14.69 21.28
CA ARG A 322 19.34 -14.16 20.13
C ARG A 322 20.81 -14.05 20.46
N GLY A 323 21.66 -14.57 19.55
CA GLY A 323 23.11 -14.64 19.74
C GLY A 323 23.60 -15.89 20.47
N SER A 324 22.78 -16.93 20.69
CA SER A 324 23.17 -18.19 21.31
C SER A 324 23.71 -19.24 20.32
N GLY A 325 23.88 -18.86 19.02
CA GLY A 325 24.37 -19.75 17.96
C GLY A 325 23.30 -20.24 17.00
N GLU A 326 22.06 -19.77 17.15
CA GLU A 326 20.96 -20.05 16.24
C GLU A 326 21.18 -19.41 14.87
N SER A 327 20.76 -20.07 13.81
CA SER A 327 20.71 -19.51 12.47
C SER A 327 19.43 -18.73 12.24
N ILE A 328 19.44 -17.82 11.26
CA ILE A 328 18.22 -17.10 10.85
C ILE A 328 17.13 -18.08 10.35
N TRP A 329 17.53 -19.21 9.77
CA TRP A 329 16.60 -20.24 9.28
C TRP A 329 15.89 -20.98 10.42
N ASP A 330 16.53 -21.09 11.61
CA ASP A 330 15.90 -21.67 12.79
C ASP A 330 14.75 -20.82 13.29
N ILE A 331 14.79 -19.52 13.01
CA ILE A 331 13.78 -18.54 13.39
C ILE A 331 12.71 -18.38 12.31
N LYS A 332 13.11 -18.23 11.04
CA LYS A 332 12.19 -17.95 9.92
C LYS A 332 11.06 -18.95 9.76
N LYS A 333 11.31 -20.21 10.07
CA LYS A 333 10.28 -21.26 10.00
C LYS A 333 9.09 -21.02 10.93
N TYR A 334 9.26 -20.27 12.03
CA TYR A 334 8.22 -20.04 13.04
C TYR A 334 7.39 -18.80 12.79
N TYR A 335 7.73 -17.96 11.82
CA TYR A 335 6.89 -16.82 11.50
C TYR A 335 6.55 -16.71 10.01
N GLY A 336 5.44 -16.06 9.72
CA GLY A 336 5.10 -15.53 8.40
C GLY A 336 5.22 -14.02 8.43
N LEU A 337 5.84 -13.43 7.42
CA LEU A 337 6.04 -11.99 7.33
C LEU A 337 5.43 -11.41 6.07
N VAL A 338 4.68 -10.33 6.24
CA VAL A 338 4.25 -9.44 5.16
C VAL A 338 4.62 -8.02 5.53
N SER A 339 5.43 -7.36 4.70
CA SER A 339 5.81 -5.96 4.88
C SER A 339 5.88 -5.23 3.55
N GLY A 340 5.92 -3.91 3.57
CA GLY A 340 6.15 -3.10 2.38
C GLY A 340 7.54 -3.34 1.78
N ALA A 341 8.57 -3.45 2.62
CA ALA A 341 9.94 -3.77 2.19
C ALA A 341 10.01 -5.12 1.48
N LEU A 342 9.42 -6.17 2.08
CA LEU A 342 9.35 -7.49 1.44
C LEU A 342 8.70 -7.43 0.05
N HIS A 343 7.65 -6.64 -0.12
CA HIS A 343 6.98 -6.51 -1.43
C HIS A 343 7.89 -5.86 -2.47
N ILE A 344 8.60 -4.79 -2.12
CA ILE A 344 9.54 -4.10 -3.01
C ILE A 344 10.71 -5.02 -3.40
N ASP A 345 11.21 -5.78 -2.44
CA ASP A 345 12.35 -6.69 -2.63
C ASP A 345 11.97 -8.01 -3.29
N TYR A 346 10.66 -8.35 -3.37
CA TYR A 346 10.19 -9.59 -3.98
C TYR A 346 10.23 -9.50 -5.52
N ARG A 347 11.44 -9.43 -6.10
CA ARG A 347 11.68 -9.22 -7.54
C ARG A 347 11.71 -10.52 -8.35
N VAL A 348 10.93 -11.52 -7.96
CA VAL A 348 10.92 -12.84 -8.58
C VAL A 348 10.01 -12.86 -9.81
N SER A 349 10.52 -13.40 -10.94
CA SER A 349 9.72 -13.63 -12.16
C SER A 349 9.19 -15.08 -12.18
N ALA A 350 8.65 -15.55 -11.05
CA ALA A 350 8.11 -16.90 -10.92
C ALA A 350 6.60 -16.92 -11.22
N PRO A 351 6.03 -18.06 -11.64
CA PRO A 351 4.60 -18.26 -11.69
C PRO A 351 3.93 -18.02 -10.32
N VAL A 352 2.71 -17.54 -10.35
CA VAL A 352 1.90 -17.25 -9.16
C VAL A 352 1.84 -18.45 -8.20
N ILE A 353 1.63 -19.66 -8.72
CA ILE A 353 1.59 -20.87 -7.90
C ILE A 353 2.93 -21.11 -7.17
N ASN A 354 4.06 -20.84 -7.80
CA ASN A 354 5.38 -21.03 -7.20
C ASN A 354 5.64 -20.03 -6.06
N VAL A 355 5.04 -18.84 -6.12
CA VAL A 355 5.09 -17.87 -5.02
C VAL A 355 4.37 -18.40 -3.79
N VAL A 356 3.18 -19.00 -3.96
CA VAL A 356 2.44 -19.64 -2.87
C VAL A 356 3.25 -20.80 -2.29
N LEU A 357 3.74 -21.70 -3.15
CA LEU A 357 4.53 -22.87 -2.77
C LEU A 357 5.81 -22.51 -2.01
N SER A 358 6.46 -21.41 -2.39
CA SER A 358 7.67 -20.91 -1.70
C SER A 358 7.41 -20.56 -0.22
N GLY A 359 6.15 -20.29 0.13
CA GLY A 359 5.72 -20.00 1.50
C GLY A 359 5.85 -21.18 2.46
N PHE A 360 5.76 -22.42 1.95
CA PHE A 360 5.99 -23.61 2.77
C PHE A 360 7.46 -23.76 3.19
N TYR A 361 8.39 -23.18 2.43
CA TYR A 361 9.84 -23.33 2.59
C TYR A 361 10.55 -22.06 3.07
N ASP A 362 9.83 -20.99 3.34
CA ASP A 362 10.37 -19.68 3.79
C ASP A 362 11.39 -19.04 2.84
N SER A 363 11.42 -19.46 1.58
CA SER A 363 12.38 -19.00 0.58
C SER A 363 11.77 -17.93 -0.34
N ILE A 364 12.60 -17.02 -0.85
CA ILE A 364 12.23 -16.16 -1.98
C ILE A 364 12.51 -16.97 -3.27
N GLY A 365 11.44 -17.45 -3.89
CA GLY A 365 11.51 -18.42 -4.99
C GLY A 365 11.38 -19.87 -4.53
N LEU A 366 11.06 -20.75 -5.48
CA LEU A 366 10.86 -22.18 -5.22
C LEU A 366 12.12 -22.94 -5.69
N TYR A 367 12.86 -23.49 -4.74
CA TYR A 367 14.11 -24.25 -4.98
C TYR A 367 13.97 -25.76 -4.72
N GLN A 368 12.81 -26.19 -4.27
CA GLN A 368 12.49 -27.59 -3.97
C GLN A 368 11.35 -28.04 -4.87
N GLN A 369 11.27 -29.33 -5.17
CA GLN A 369 10.12 -29.89 -5.86
C GLN A 369 8.97 -30.06 -4.83
N PRO A 370 7.82 -29.40 -5.03
CA PRO A 370 6.66 -29.57 -4.17
C PRO A 370 6.04 -30.95 -4.38
N GLY A 371 5.48 -31.52 -3.34
CA GLY A 371 4.68 -32.72 -3.44
C GLY A 371 3.24 -32.42 -3.86
N ASP A 372 2.46 -33.47 -4.19
CA ASP A 372 1.08 -33.34 -4.65
C ASP A 372 0.18 -32.67 -3.59
N GLU A 373 0.45 -32.90 -2.30
CA GLU A 373 -0.31 -32.29 -1.20
C GLU A 373 -0.10 -30.77 -1.16
N GLU A 374 1.15 -30.31 -1.31
CA GLU A 374 1.46 -28.87 -1.34
C GLU A 374 0.87 -28.19 -2.59
N LEU A 375 0.96 -28.85 -3.74
CA LEU A 375 0.32 -28.36 -4.98
C LEU A 375 -1.20 -28.23 -4.81
N SER A 376 -1.86 -29.26 -4.30
CA SER A 376 -3.30 -29.22 -4.04
C SER A 376 -3.69 -28.11 -3.09
N LEU A 377 -2.89 -27.86 -2.04
CA LEU A 377 -3.12 -26.76 -1.09
C LEU A 377 -2.90 -25.39 -1.72
N ALA A 378 -1.86 -25.23 -2.53
CA ALA A 378 -1.62 -23.99 -3.26
C ALA A 378 -2.79 -23.63 -4.19
N HIS A 379 -3.32 -24.60 -4.93
CA HIS A 379 -4.53 -24.43 -5.76
C HIS A 379 -5.75 -23.99 -4.93
N LYS A 380 -5.98 -24.59 -3.75
CA LYS A 380 -7.08 -24.19 -2.86
C LYS A 380 -6.93 -22.75 -2.39
N TRP A 381 -5.72 -22.32 -2.00
CA TRP A 381 -5.45 -20.96 -1.61
C TRP A 381 -5.65 -19.97 -2.76
N LEU A 382 -5.20 -20.29 -3.97
CA LEU A 382 -5.41 -19.46 -5.17
C LEU A 382 -6.91 -19.37 -5.53
N THR A 383 -7.66 -20.44 -5.36
CA THR A 383 -9.13 -20.43 -5.56
C THR A 383 -9.81 -19.51 -4.56
N LEU A 384 -9.45 -19.59 -3.27
CA LEU A 384 -9.98 -18.69 -2.22
C LEU A 384 -9.66 -17.20 -2.49
N ALA A 385 -8.54 -16.93 -3.14
CA ALA A 385 -8.10 -15.59 -3.49
C ALA A 385 -8.68 -15.07 -4.81
N GLY A 386 -9.40 -15.88 -5.58
CA GLY A 386 -9.85 -15.52 -6.92
C GLY A 386 -8.71 -15.39 -7.94
N LEU A 387 -7.61 -16.13 -7.74
CA LEU A 387 -6.41 -16.09 -8.60
C LEU A 387 -6.15 -17.46 -9.28
N ALA A 388 -7.10 -18.38 -9.27
CA ALA A 388 -6.92 -19.71 -9.84
C ALA A 388 -6.67 -19.70 -11.36
N ASP A 389 -7.25 -18.74 -12.08
CA ASP A 389 -7.05 -18.54 -13.52
C ASP A 389 -5.67 -17.93 -13.86
N LYS A 390 -4.94 -17.46 -12.85
CA LYS A 390 -3.66 -16.76 -12.99
C LYS A 390 -2.45 -17.52 -12.46
N GLU A 391 -2.62 -18.78 -12.09
CA GLU A 391 -1.59 -19.56 -11.40
C GLU A 391 -0.27 -19.71 -12.19
N GLN A 392 -0.34 -19.72 -13.54
CA GLN A 392 0.82 -19.83 -14.43
C GLN A 392 1.36 -18.46 -14.90
N ILE A 393 0.68 -17.37 -14.57
CA ILE A 393 1.13 -16.03 -14.92
C ILE A 393 2.31 -15.63 -14.01
N SER A 394 3.25 -14.85 -14.54
CA SER A 394 4.35 -14.30 -13.74
C SER A 394 3.82 -13.40 -12.65
N PHE A 395 4.37 -13.52 -11.44
CA PHE A 395 4.09 -12.62 -10.31
C PHE A 395 4.18 -11.13 -10.70
N LYS A 396 5.17 -10.76 -11.49
CA LYS A 396 5.37 -9.38 -11.96
C LYS A 396 4.27 -8.87 -12.90
N ALA A 397 3.51 -9.76 -13.53
CA ALA A 397 2.41 -9.37 -14.41
C ALA A 397 1.09 -9.13 -13.65
N LEU A 398 1.06 -9.44 -12.35
CA LEU A 398 -0.07 -9.13 -11.49
C LEU A 398 -0.11 -7.63 -11.15
N SER A 399 -1.31 -7.10 -10.89
CA SER A 399 -1.44 -5.78 -10.30
C SER A 399 -0.82 -5.74 -8.90
N TYR A 400 -0.44 -4.55 -8.41
CA TYR A 400 0.14 -4.37 -7.08
C TYR A 400 -0.70 -5.01 -5.98
N GLY A 401 -2.03 -4.80 -6.00
CA GLY A 401 -2.94 -5.42 -5.02
C GLY A 401 -2.99 -6.94 -5.09
N GLN A 402 -2.98 -7.51 -6.30
CA GLN A 402 -2.92 -8.96 -6.49
C GLN A 402 -1.59 -9.54 -6.00
N GLN A 403 -0.47 -8.85 -6.26
CA GLN A 403 0.83 -9.23 -5.71
C GLN A 403 0.81 -9.21 -4.18
N ARG A 404 0.24 -8.16 -3.57
CA ARG A 404 0.12 -8.02 -2.13
C ARG A 404 -0.72 -9.14 -1.51
N LEU A 405 -1.90 -9.43 -2.08
CA LEU A 405 -2.75 -10.53 -1.67
C LEU A 405 -2.01 -11.88 -1.73
N LEU A 406 -1.25 -12.11 -2.80
CA LEU A 406 -0.48 -13.33 -2.98
C LEU A 406 0.63 -13.47 -1.92
N LEU A 407 1.33 -12.39 -1.56
CA LEU A 407 2.34 -12.40 -0.50
C LEU A 407 1.72 -12.66 0.89
N ILE A 408 0.50 -12.18 1.12
CA ILE A 408 -0.25 -12.50 2.34
C ILE A 408 -0.57 -14.00 2.40
N ILE A 409 -1.07 -14.56 1.30
CA ILE A 409 -1.33 -16.00 1.21
C ILE A 409 -0.05 -16.78 1.43
N ARG A 410 1.05 -16.39 0.80
CA ARG A 410 2.37 -17.00 1.00
C ARG A 410 2.79 -17.03 2.47
N ALA A 411 2.51 -15.99 3.23
CA ALA A 411 2.80 -15.96 4.68
C ALA A 411 1.85 -16.85 5.50
N LEU A 412 0.64 -17.10 4.99
CA LEU A 412 -0.41 -17.85 5.66
C LEU A 412 -0.36 -19.36 5.41
N VAL A 413 0.16 -19.82 4.26
CA VAL A 413 0.00 -21.20 3.79
C VAL A 413 0.51 -22.26 4.77
N LYS A 414 1.52 -21.94 5.60
CA LYS A 414 2.08 -22.84 6.61
C LYS A 414 1.45 -22.70 7.99
N LYS A 415 0.51 -21.75 8.20
CA LYS A 415 -0.07 -21.40 9.51
C LYS A 415 1.02 -21.29 10.60
N PRO A 416 1.94 -20.31 10.48
CA PRO A 416 3.08 -20.20 11.39
C PRO A 416 2.63 -19.89 12.83
N PRO A 417 3.41 -20.23 13.86
CA PRO A 417 3.12 -19.85 15.24
C PRO A 417 2.97 -18.33 15.46
N LEU A 418 3.66 -17.50 14.66
CA LEU A 418 3.51 -16.04 14.66
C LEU A 418 3.34 -15.52 13.22
N LEU A 419 2.28 -14.79 13.00
CA LEU A 419 2.04 -14.07 11.74
C LEU A 419 2.29 -12.57 11.96
N ILE A 420 3.27 -12.01 11.26
CA ILE A 420 3.66 -10.60 11.33
C ILE A 420 3.16 -9.90 10.07
N LEU A 421 2.28 -8.94 10.26
CA LEU A 421 1.61 -8.21 9.18
C LEU A 421 1.86 -6.71 9.34
N ASP A 422 2.78 -6.18 8.54
CA ASP A 422 3.11 -4.76 8.53
C ASP A 422 2.38 -4.09 7.35
N GLU A 423 1.37 -3.30 7.67
CA GLU A 423 0.47 -2.61 6.72
C GLU A 423 -0.10 -3.58 5.64
N PRO A 424 -0.66 -4.75 6.00
CA PRO A 424 -0.98 -5.79 5.02
C PRO A 424 -2.06 -5.38 4.03
N LEU A 425 -2.97 -4.46 4.41
CA LEU A 425 -4.12 -4.07 3.60
C LEU A 425 -3.83 -2.89 2.67
N HIS A 426 -2.58 -2.38 2.70
CA HIS A 426 -2.17 -1.30 1.83
C HIS A 426 -2.21 -1.71 0.35
N GLY A 427 -2.79 -0.85 -0.52
CA GLY A 427 -2.92 -1.10 -1.97
C GLY A 427 -3.93 -2.18 -2.36
N LEU A 428 -4.70 -2.73 -1.39
CA LEU A 428 -5.81 -3.64 -1.67
C LEU A 428 -7.09 -2.86 -1.94
N ASP A 429 -7.86 -3.32 -2.91
CA ASP A 429 -9.26 -2.88 -3.10
C ASP A 429 -10.16 -3.35 -1.96
N GLY A 430 -11.40 -2.89 -1.94
CA GLY A 430 -12.34 -3.20 -0.87
C GLY A 430 -12.60 -4.70 -0.72
N TYR A 431 -12.75 -5.44 -1.84
CA TYR A 431 -12.97 -6.89 -1.81
C TYR A 431 -11.76 -7.65 -1.25
N ALA A 432 -10.58 -7.42 -1.80
CA ALA A 432 -9.35 -8.08 -1.32
C ALA A 432 -9.06 -7.75 0.14
N ARG A 433 -9.35 -6.51 0.57
CA ARG A 433 -9.23 -6.08 1.98
C ARG A 433 -10.18 -6.85 2.88
N ALA A 434 -11.46 -6.96 2.51
CA ALA A 434 -12.45 -7.73 3.26
C ALA A 434 -12.05 -9.21 3.34
N LEU A 435 -11.55 -9.78 2.23
CA LEU A 435 -11.07 -11.16 2.15
C LEU A 435 -9.89 -11.42 3.11
N VAL A 436 -8.87 -10.54 3.08
CA VAL A 436 -7.71 -10.66 3.99
C VAL A 436 -8.12 -10.50 5.44
N LYS A 437 -9.00 -9.56 5.76
CA LYS A 437 -9.55 -9.42 7.13
C LYS A 437 -10.26 -10.68 7.59
N SER A 438 -11.04 -11.30 6.72
CA SER A 438 -11.70 -12.58 6.99
C SER A 438 -10.69 -13.72 7.22
N PHE A 439 -9.61 -13.83 6.41
CA PHE A 439 -8.53 -14.79 6.63
C PHE A 439 -7.86 -14.61 8.00
N ILE A 440 -7.51 -13.38 8.36
CA ILE A 440 -6.84 -13.06 9.63
C ILE A 440 -7.77 -13.38 10.81
N SER A 441 -9.05 -12.95 10.75
CA SER A 441 -10.04 -13.25 11.79
C SER A 441 -10.24 -14.77 11.99
N ASN A 442 -10.26 -15.53 10.89
CA ASN A 442 -10.40 -16.99 10.95
C ASN A 442 -9.18 -17.65 11.60
N ILE A 443 -7.96 -17.21 11.24
CA ILE A 443 -6.72 -17.70 11.87
C ILE A 443 -6.68 -17.39 13.37
N MET A 444 -7.08 -16.20 13.77
CA MET A 444 -7.15 -15.84 15.19
C MET A 444 -8.16 -16.74 15.95
N LYS A 445 -9.32 -17.01 15.35
CA LYS A 445 -10.34 -17.91 15.93
C LYS A 445 -9.81 -19.35 16.10
N GLN A 446 -8.97 -19.85 15.20
CA GLN A 446 -8.38 -21.19 15.29
C GLN A 446 -7.38 -21.31 16.45
N GLY A 447 -6.80 -20.21 16.94
CA GLY A 447 -5.94 -20.15 18.12
C GLY A 447 -4.55 -20.81 17.99
N THR A 448 -4.19 -21.30 16.81
CA THR A 448 -2.89 -21.97 16.56
C THR A 448 -1.80 -20.98 16.16
N THR A 449 -2.16 -19.81 15.68
CA THR A 449 -1.27 -18.75 15.20
C THR A 449 -1.52 -17.48 16.01
N SER A 450 -0.51 -16.91 16.61
CA SER A 450 -0.54 -15.56 17.17
C SER A 450 -0.37 -14.54 16.04
N VAL A 451 -1.04 -13.40 16.13
CA VAL A 451 -1.01 -12.36 15.09
C VAL A 451 -0.43 -11.08 15.65
N LEU A 452 0.54 -10.51 14.96
CA LEU A 452 1.10 -9.19 15.20
C LEU A 452 0.76 -8.31 13.98
N PHE A 453 -0.15 -7.37 14.17
CA PHE A 453 -0.73 -6.57 13.10
C PHE A 453 -0.41 -5.10 13.28
N VAL A 454 0.28 -4.53 12.31
CA VAL A 454 0.58 -3.10 12.27
C VAL A 454 -0.34 -2.45 11.26
N SER A 455 -1.08 -1.44 11.67
CA SER A 455 -1.82 -0.56 10.77
C SER A 455 -2.02 0.82 11.38
N HIS A 456 -2.10 1.81 10.53
CA HIS A 456 -2.46 3.18 10.89
C HIS A 456 -3.98 3.39 10.93
N HIS A 457 -4.77 2.44 10.41
CA HIS A 457 -6.22 2.58 10.25
C HIS A 457 -6.98 1.67 11.22
N GLU A 458 -7.83 2.24 12.06
CA GLU A 458 -8.74 1.46 12.90
C GLU A 458 -9.73 0.63 12.06
N SER A 459 -10.21 1.17 10.93
CA SER A 459 -11.09 0.47 10.00
C SER A 459 -10.43 -0.75 9.35
N ASP A 460 -9.11 -0.82 9.32
CA ASP A 460 -8.36 -1.96 8.78
C ASP A 460 -8.25 -3.13 9.77
N MET A 461 -8.52 -2.89 11.06
CA MET A 461 -8.36 -3.90 12.09
C MET A 461 -9.45 -4.97 12.00
N PRO A 462 -9.08 -6.26 11.81
CA PRO A 462 -10.02 -7.37 12.02
C PRO A 462 -10.47 -7.46 13.48
N SER A 463 -11.61 -8.08 13.72
CA SER A 463 -12.05 -8.42 15.08
C SER A 463 -11.23 -9.59 15.66
N GLY A 464 -10.99 -9.59 16.98
CA GLY A 464 -10.34 -10.71 17.68
C GLY A 464 -8.98 -10.39 18.27
N PHE A 465 -8.50 -9.17 18.19
CA PHE A 465 -7.28 -8.76 18.90
C PHE A 465 -7.48 -8.75 20.41
N THR A 466 -6.44 -9.16 21.12
CA THR A 466 -6.43 -9.31 22.59
C THR A 466 -5.64 -8.22 23.28
N ASN A 467 -4.69 -7.62 22.58
CA ASN A 467 -3.74 -6.68 23.12
C ASN A 467 -3.40 -5.58 22.12
N ARG A 468 -3.01 -4.44 22.63
CA ARG A 468 -2.54 -3.29 21.84
C ARG A 468 -1.24 -2.75 22.39
N LEU A 469 -0.32 -2.42 21.48
CA LEU A 469 0.89 -1.65 21.76
C LEU A 469 0.83 -0.36 20.96
N ALA A 470 0.79 0.77 21.63
CA ALA A 470 0.66 2.09 21.04
C ALA A 470 1.94 2.92 21.21
N PHE A 471 2.45 3.48 20.12
CA PHE A 471 3.45 4.53 20.13
C PHE A 471 2.73 5.88 20.18
N VAL A 472 2.73 6.52 21.35
CA VAL A 472 2.04 7.79 21.60
C VAL A 472 3.05 8.92 21.60
N GLU A 473 2.76 9.99 20.88
CA GLU A 473 3.63 11.18 20.87
C GLU A 473 3.81 11.74 22.28
N ASP A 474 5.05 11.91 22.68
CA ASP A 474 5.43 12.49 23.97
C ASP A 474 6.69 13.35 23.79
N LYS A 475 6.49 14.66 23.79
CA LYS A 475 7.58 15.63 23.62
C LYS A 475 8.59 15.60 24.77
N SER A 476 8.23 15.00 25.92
CA SER A 476 9.13 14.84 27.06
C SER A 476 10.00 13.58 26.95
N ALA A 477 9.61 12.62 26.12
CA ALA A 477 10.38 11.41 25.88
C ALA A 477 11.55 11.70 24.92
N GLU A 478 12.74 11.19 25.21
CA GLU A 478 13.95 11.42 24.40
C GLU A 478 13.81 11.00 22.93
N GLY A 479 12.94 10.04 22.62
CA GLY A 479 12.63 9.58 21.25
C GLY A 479 11.43 10.29 20.61
N GLY A 480 10.73 11.17 21.36
CA GLY A 480 9.49 11.82 20.93
C GLY A 480 8.25 10.93 21.05
N TYR A 481 8.39 9.68 21.55
CA TYR A 481 7.28 8.73 21.73
C TYR A 481 7.43 7.96 23.02
N ARG A 482 6.30 7.68 23.68
CA ARG A 482 6.21 6.68 24.75
C ARG A 482 5.44 5.46 24.23
N ILE A 483 5.74 4.29 24.79
CA ILE A 483 5.08 3.04 24.42
C ILE A 483 4.09 2.68 25.52
N GLU A 484 2.84 2.48 25.11
CA GLU A 484 1.75 2.04 25.99
C GLU A 484 1.32 0.63 25.57
N GLN A 485 1.07 -0.22 26.55
CA GLN A 485 0.57 -1.58 26.33
C GLN A 485 -0.73 -1.75 27.10
N GLU A 486 -1.76 -2.25 26.44
CA GLU A 486 -3.07 -2.47 27.03
C GLU A 486 -3.66 -3.81 26.60
N SER A 487 -4.46 -4.42 27.45
CA SER A 487 -5.31 -5.56 27.12
C SER A 487 -6.64 -5.05 26.60
N LEU A 488 -7.10 -5.64 25.48
CA LEU A 488 -8.36 -5.31 24.83
C LEU A 488 -9.51 -6.25 25.23
N LYS A 489 -9.23 -7.17 26.18
CA LYS A 489 -10.22 -8.14 26.70
C LYS A 489 -10.96 -7.58 27.91
#